data_3067ad60294a856c188da122ab6b0101
#
_entry.id   3067ad60294a856c188da122ab6b0101
#
_cell.length_a   1.000
_cell.length_b   1.000
_cell.length_c   1.000
_cell.angle_alpha   90.00
_cell.angle_beta   90.00
_cell.angle_gamma   90.00
#
_symmetry.space_group_name_H-M   'P 1'
#
loop_
_entity.id
_entity.type
_entity.pdbx_description
1 polymer ?
#
loop_
_entity_poly.entity_id
_entity_poly.type
_entity_poly.pdbx_seq_one_letter_code
_entity_poly.pdbx_strand_id
1 'polypeptide(L)'
;EMQPDVALNPIYKEIYPFSKIVGNANILIMPALHSAAISTKLMKVFGGGKLIGPLLIGLGSPIEVAPLRATTSEILNLASIAAFSSDVIDYSN
;
A
#
# COMPACT_ATOMS: atom_id res chain seq x y z
N GLU A 1 -11.95 6.27 13.88
CA GLU A 1 -10.59 6.30 13.35
C GLU A 1 -9.62 5.73 14.38
N MET A 2 -8.78 4.81 13.97
CA MET A 2 -7.85 4.11 14.87
C MET A 2 -6.42 4.57 14.57
N GLN A 3 -5.65 4.85 15.63
CA GLN A 3 -4.25 5.21 15.46
C GLN A 3 -3.42 4.00 14.98
N PRO A 4 -2.36 4.22 14.19
CA PRO A 4 -1.59 3.12 13.60
C PRO A 4 -0.93 2.19 14.62
N ASP A 5 -0.47 2.71 15.74
CA ASP A 5 0.12 1.90 16.80
C ASP A 5 -0.88 0.91 17.40
N VAL A 6 -2.13 1.34 17.56
CA VAL A 6 -3.21 0.49 18.02
C VAL A 6 -3.61 -0.56 16.99
N ALA A 7 -3.71 -0.14 15.72
CA ALA A 7 -4.08 -1.05 14.62
C ALA A 7 -3.04 -2.16 14.41
N LEU A 8 -1.77 -1.86 14.65
CA LEU A 8 -0.66 -2.78 14.41
C LEU A 8 -0.24 -3.58 15.65
N ASN A 9 -0.81 -3.30 16.80
CA ASN A 9 -0.44 -4.01 18.02
C ASN A 9 -1.69 -4.54 18.75
N PRO A 10 -1.87 -5.87 18.79
CA PRO A 10 -3.07 -6.48 19.37
C PRO A 10 -3.22 -6.26 20.88
N ILE A 11 -2.18 -5.84 21.57
CA ILE A 11 -2.24 -5.54 23.03
C ILE A 11 -3.20 -4.39 23.34
N TYR A 12 -3.44 -3.51 22.37
CA TYR A 12 -4.33 -2.37 22.54
C TYR A 12 -5.80 -2.67 22.20
N LYS A 13 -6.15 -3.91 21.88
CA LYS A 13 -7.52 -4.29 21.54
C LYS A 13 -8.51 -4.06 22.67
N GLU A 14 -8.06 -4.12 23.90
CA GLU A 14 -8.90 -3.88 25.07
C GLU A 14 -9.44 -2.45 25.10
N ILE A 15 -8.73 -1.50 24.49
CA ILE A 15 -9.13 -0.11 24.38
C ILE A 15 -10.27 0.05 23.36
N TYR A 16 -10.35 -0.86 22.39
CA TYR A 16 -11.33 -0.83 21.31
C TYR A 16 -12.11 -2.15 21.24
N PRO A 17 -12.92 -2.48 22.28
CA PRO A 17 -13.61 -3.78 22.32
C PRO A 17 -14.66 -3.94 21.22
N PHE A 18 -15.13 -2.84 20.65
CA PHE A 18 -16.09 -2.81 19.53
C PHE A 18 -15.43 -3.02 18.16
N SER A 19 -14.10 -3.06 18.09
CA SER A 19 -13.39 -3.26 16.83
C SER A 19 -13.58 -4.67 16.30
N LYS A 20 -13.80 -4.79 15.00
CA LYS A 20 -13.92 -6.08 14.31
C LYS A 20 -12.58 -6.61 13.81
N ILE A 21 -11.50 -5.87 14.02
CA ILE A 21 -10.17 -6.30 13.60
C ILE A 21 -9.68 -7.40 14.53
N VAL A 22 -9.29 -8.52 13.95
CA VAL A 22 -8.74 -9.66 14.69
C VAL A 22 -7.24 -9.74 14.37
N GLY A 23 -6.38 -9.62 15.40
CA GLY A 23 -4.94 -9.56 15.21
C GLY A 23 -4.46 -8.18 14.74
N ASN A 24 -3.29 -8.13 14.14
CA ASN A 24 -2.75 -6.90 13.58
C ASN A 24 -3.45 -6.57 12.26
N ALA A 25 -3.68 -5.29 12.02
CA ALA A 25 -4.13 -4.85 10.72
C ALA A 25 -3.04 -5.11 9.67
N ASN A 26 -3.43 -5.57 8.50
CA ASN A 26 -2.51 -5.79 7.37
C ASN A 26 -2.73 -4.80 6.23
N ILE A 27 -3.74 -3.95 6.35
CA ILE A 27 -4.02 -2.86 5.42
C ILE A 27 -4.27 -1.61 6.26
N LEU A 28 -3.54 -0.55 5.95
CA LEU A 28 -3.72 0.75 6.58
C LEU A 28 -4.23 1.75 5.55
N ILE A 29 -5.40 2.31 5.83
CA ILE A 29 -5.99 3.35 4.98
C ILE A 29 -5.71 4.70 5.62
N MET A 30 -4.94 5.52 4.93
CA MET A 30 -4.61 6.85 5.40
C MET A 30 -5.73 7.84 5.05
N PRO A 31 -6.04 8.79 5.96
CA PRO A 31 -7.17 9.69 5.76
C PRO A 31 -6.94 10.74 4.67
N ALA A 32 -5.70 10.99 4.28
CA ALA A 32 -5.37 12.00 3.29
C ALA A 32 -4.11 11.64 2.54
N LEU A 33 -3.96 12.21 1.34
CA LEU A 33 -2.79 11.99 0.49
C LEU A 33 -1.48 12.38 1.19
N HIS A 34 -1.46 13.49 1.90
CA HIS A 34 -0.27 13.94 2.61
C HIS A 34 0.15 12.95 3.71
N SER A 35 -0.80 12.45 4.47
CA SER A 35 -0.52 11.43 5.49
C SER A 35 0.06 10.16 4.87
N ALA A 36 -0.51 9.71 3.77
CA ALA A 36 -0.04 8.54 3.05
C ALA A 36 1.38 8.75 2.50
N ALA A 37 1.64 9.90 1.88
CA ALA A 37 2.94 10.21 1.29
C ALA A 37 4.05 10.29 2.36
N ILE A 38 3.79 11.00 3.44
CA ILE A 38 4.76 11.16 4.53
C ILE A 38 5.04 9.81 5.19
N SER A 39 3.99 9.07 5.53
CA SER A 39 4.13 7.77 6.19
C SER A 39 4.90 6.77 5.32
N THR A 40 4.60 6.72 4.04
CA THR A 40 5.27 5.83 3.09
C THR A 40 6.76 6.14 2.99
N LYS A 41 7.11 7.42 2.90
CA LYS A 41 8.51 7.85 2.81
C LYS A 41 9.29 7.59 4.10
N LEU A 42 8.66 7.80 5.25
CA LEU A 42 9.29 7.45 6.53
C LEU A 42 9.51 5.95 6.66
N MET A 43 8.55 5.15 6.27
CA MET A 43 8.69 3.69 6.28
C MET A 43 9.78 3.22 5.32
N LYS A 44 9.93 3.87 4.18
CA LYS A 44 11.00 3.56 3.23
C LYS A 44 12.39 3.78 3.85
N VAL A 45 12.55 4.83 4.64
CA VAL A 45 13.83 5.17 5.27
C VAL A 45 14.12 4.28 6.48
N PHE A 46 13.13 4.03 7.33
CA PHE A 46 13.32 3.34 8.61
C PHE A 46 12.98 1.85 8.57
N GLY A 47 12.13 1.45 7.63
CA GLY A 47 11.75 0.05 7.50
C GLY A 47 12.75 -0.77 6.74
N GLY A 48 13.13 -1.88 6.88
CA GLY A 48 14.13 -2.67 6.16
C GLY A 48 13.62 -3.37 4.91
N GLY A 49 12.40 -3.13 4.49
CA GLY A 49 11.77 -3.81 3.36
C GLY A 49 11.86 -3.04 2.04
N LYS A 50 11.24 -3.61 1.01
CA LYS A 50 11.10 -2.93 -0.28
C LYS A 50 9.76 -2.21 -0.34
N LEU A 51 9.77 -1.01 -0.93
CA LEU A 51 8.57 -0.27 -1.25
C LEU A 51 8.20 -0.55 -2.70
N ILE A 52 6.98 -1.05 -2.91
CA ILE A 52 6.40 -1.24 -4.24
C ILE A 52 5.23 -0.29 -4.35
N GLY A 53 5.32 0.66 -5.26
CA GLY A 53 4.28 1.66 -5.46
C GLY A 53 4.83 3.07 -5.48
N PRO A 54 3.97 4.07 -5.60
CA PRO A 54 2.51 3.95 -5.66
C PRO A 54 2.00 3.16 -6.86
N LEU A 55 0.86 2.51 -6.69
CA LEU A 55 0.22 1.73 -7.75
C LEU A 55 -1.08 2.41 -8.17
N LEU A 56 -1.32 2.46 -9.47
CA LEU A 56 -2.59 2.96 -10.02
C LEU A 56 -3.57 1.81 -10.15
N ILE A 57 -4.77 2.00 -9.61
CA ILE A 57 -5.84 1.00 -9.69
C ILE A 57 -7.13 1.67 -10.16
N GLY A 58 -8.06 0.87 -10.66
CA GLY A 58 -9.37 1.37 -11.09
C GLY A 58 -9.38 2.01 -12.46
N LEU A 59 -8.31 1.84 -13.24
CA LEU A 59 -8.25 2.33 -14.63
C LEU A 59 -8.81 1.29 -15.59
N GLY A 60 -9.20 1.73 -16.78
CA GLY A 60 -9.71 0.84 -17.83
C GLY A 60 -8.66 -0.07 -18.45
N SER A 61 -7.39 0.22 -18.23
CA SER A 61 -6.25 -0.59 -18.67
C SER A 61 -5.15 -0.55 -17.61
N PRO A 62 -4.29 -1.57 -17.54
CA PRO A 62 -3.20 -1.58 -16.56
C PRO A 62 -2.13 -0.55 -16.95
N ILE A 63 -1.95 0.43 -16.09
CA ILE A 63 -0.95 1.49 -16.25
C ILE A 63 -0.28 1.69 -14.89
N GLU A 64 1.04 1.72 -14.90
CA GLU A 64 1.83 2.06 -13.71
C GLU A 64 2.81 3.19 -14.04
N VAL A 65 3.12 4.00 -13.04
CA VAL A 65 4.00 5.17 -13.20
C VAL A 65 5.27 4.95 -12.40
N ALA A 66 6.41 5.04 -13.09
CA ALA A 66 7.71 4.99 -12.43
C ALA A 66 8.24 6.42 -12.22
N PRO A 67 8.83 6.73 -11.04
CA PRO A 67 9.49 8.01 -10.84
C PRO A 67 10.73 8.14 -11.72
N LEU A 68 11.14 9.38 -12.01
CA LEU A 68 12.32 9.64 -12.85
C LEU A 68 13.60 9.00 -12.33
N ARG A 69 13.71 8.83 -11.02
CA ARG A 69 14.89 8.23 -10.36
C ARG A 69 14.68 6.76 -10.01
N ALA A 70 13.70 6.10 -10.64
CA ALA A 70 13.45 4.70 -10.37
C ALA A 70 14.65 3.85 -10.77
N THR A 71 14.94 2.86 -9.94
CA THR A 71 15.96 1.85 -10.25
C THR A 71 15.40 0.86 -11.28
N THR A 72 16.29 0.10 -11.92
CA THR A 72 15.88 -0.98 -12.83
C THR A 72 14.97 -1.97 -12.15
N SER A 73 15.26 -2.32 -10.89
CA SER A 73 14.44 -3.23 -10.09
C SER A 73 13.03 -2.68 -9.85
N GLU A 74 12.91 -1.40 -9.54
CA GLU A 74 11.61 -0.75 -9.34
C GLU A 74 10.78 -0.73 -10.63
N ILE A 75 11.39 -0.42 -11.77
CA ILE A 75 10.73 -0.44 -13.07
C ILE A 75 10.25 -1.85 -13.40
N LEU A 76 11.07 -2.85 -13.16
CA LEU A 76 10.73 -4.26 -13.41
C LEU A 76 9.55 -4.71 -12.54
N ASN A 77 9.54 -4.32 -11.28
CA ASN A 77 8.44 -4.63 -10.37
C ASN A 77 7.13 -4.01 -10.85
N LEU A 78 7.15 -2.75 -11.25
CA LEU A 78 5.96 -2.05 -11.76
C LEU A 78 5.45 -2.67 -13.07
N ALA A 79 6.37 -3.01 -13.98
CA ALA A 79 6.02 -3.66 -15.24
C ALA A 79 5.39 -5.04 -14.98
N SER A 80 5.94 -5.80 -14.04
CA SER A 80 5.40 -7.11 -13.66
C SER A 80 4.00 -7.01 -13.07
N ILE A 81 3.75 -6.01 -12.24
CA ILE A 81 2.44 -5.76 -11.66
C ILE A 81 1.43 -5.37 -12.73
N ALA A 82 1.80 -4.51 -13.68
CA ALA A 82 0.94 -4.13 -14.78
C ALA A 82 0.57 -5.35 -15.65
N ALA A 83 1.55 -6.20 -15.96
CA ALA A 83 1.31 -7.42 -16.72
C ALA A 83 0.42 -8.41 -15.97
N PHE A 84 0.65 -8.59 -14.67
CA PHE A 84 -0.19 -9.45 -13.82
C PHE A 84 -1.63 -8.95 -13.77
N SER A 85 -1.83 -7.67 -13.59
CA SER A 85 -3.16 -7.06 -13.56
C SER A 85 -3.91 -7.26 -14.88
N SER A 86 -3.20 -7.20 -16.01
CA SER A 86 -3.77 -7.47 -17.32
C SER A 86 -4.30 -8.91 -17.45
N ASP A 87 -3.62 -9.87 -16.82
CA ASP A 87 -3.99 -11.29 -16.89
C ASP A 87 -5.13 -11.64 -15.93
N VAL A 88 -5.21 -10.96 -14.78
CA VAL A 88 -6.13 -11.32 -13.69
C VAL A 88 -7.42 -10.52 -13.74
N ILE A 89 -7.34 -9.26 -14.16
CA ILE A 89 -8.49 -8.34 -14.18
C ILE A 89 -8.96 -8.16 -15.62
N ASP A 90 -10.25 -8.39 -15.86
CA ASP A 90 -10.85 -8.12 -17.16
C ASP A 90 -11.18 -6.64 -17.28
N TYR A 91 -10.40 -5.93 -18.08
CA TYR A 91 -10.59 -4.52 -18.36
C TYR A 91 -11.52 -4.25 -19.56
N SER A 92 -12.02 -5.29 -20.21
CA SER A 92 -12.79 -5.14 -21.45
C SER A 92 -14.23 -4.71 -21.24
N ASN A 93 -14.72 -4.73 -20.00
CA ASN A 93 -16.09 -4.33 -19.68
C ASN A 93 -16.18 -2.86 -19.28
#